data_f980770023cc32260a652073e460b4f0
#
_entry.id   f980770023cc32260a652073e460b4f0
#
_cell.length_a   1.000
_cell.length_b   1.000
_cell.length_c   1.000
_cell.angle_alpha   90.00
_cell.angle_beta   90.00
_cell.angle_gamma   90.00
#
_symmetry.space_group_name_H-M   'P 1'
#
loop_
_entity.id
_entity.type
_entity.pdbx_description
1 polymer ?
#
loop_
_entity_poly.entity_id
_entity_poly.type
_entity_poly.pdbx_seq_one_letter_code
_entity_poly.pdbx_strand_id
1 'polypeptide(L)'
;MFEFAEYGGGVKAPPHSIEAEQSVIGALLIDPDTADQVTEAMTAEDFYERRHRQIFQAIIAMQGAGRAVDAVTVSEWLQDHEQLADVGGVQYLLMLANETPSAANVLAYASIVRERATLRDLIRVGREIAELAYRPEGREAQALLDEAESRVFHLAEGQQRAGEGFRQLKDALPAVIDRIEAIAREKKGVTGLSTGFADLDEKTSGLHPGQLVIVAGRPSMGKTSFAMNIAEHVACNEGKPVAVFSMEMPIDEIVLRALSSRGRVDQHRLRNGSLGNDDWPRIAHAIGELGNAPLFADDSAALTPTDLRSRARRLKREHGLALVVVDYLQLMQVPGRGDNRVAEISEISRSLKALAKELSIPVIALSQLNRSLENRTEKRPQMSDLRESGAIEQDADLILFLYRDEVYYKDKEEVKGIAEVIIGKQRNGPIGTVRMSFFGEYTRFENYAPSGDNFGR
;
A
#
# COMPACT_ATOMS: atom_id res chain seq x y z
N MET A 1 -1.33 -45.33 -4.40
CA MET A 1 0.03 -45.73 -4.08
C MET A 1 0.94 -44.84 -4.91
N PHE A 2 1.33 -43.66 -4.37
CA PHE A 2 2.23 -42.74 -5.06
C PHE A 2 3.65 -43.10 -4.63
N GLU A 3 4.45 -43.56 -5.57
CA GLU A 3 5.87 -43.81 -5.42
C GLU A 3 6.56 -42.47 -5.12
N PHE A 4 7.09 -42.33 -3.91
CA PHE A 4 8.05 -41.26 -3.62
C PHE A 4 9.35 -41.62 -4.35
N ALA A 5 9.62 -40.90 -5.45
CA ALA A 5 10.92 -40.92 -6.07
C ALA A 5 11.97 -40.54 -5.01
N GLU A 6 12.91 -41.41 -4.73
CA GLU A 6 14.11 -41.14 -3.93
C GLU A 6 14.88 -40.00 -4.55
N TYR A 7 14.73 -38.79 -3.98
CA TYR A 7 15.65 -37.71 -4.23
C TYR A 7 16.99 -38.10 -3.60
N GLY A 8 17.96 -38.44 -4.43
CA GLY A 8 19.34 -38.74 -4.04
C GLY A 8 19.92 -37.61 -3.18
N GLY A 9 19.93 -37.83 -1.87
CA GLY A 9 20.32 -36.83 -0.87
C GLY A 9 21.82 -36.76 -0.69
N GLY A 10 22.54 -36.22 -1.65
CA GLY A 10 23.82 -35.57 -1.36
C GLY A 10 23.53 -34.24 -0.67
N VAL A 11 24.18 -33.98 0.49
CA VAL A 11 24.09 -32.69 1.17
C VAL A 11 24.62 -31.64 0.22
N LYS A 12 23.72 -30.92 -0.48
CA LYS A 12 24.09 -29.81 -1.36
C LYS A 12 24.57 -28.68 -0.48
N ALA A 13 25.79 -28.18 -0.69
CA ALA A 13 26.28 -27.00 -0.03
C ALA A 13 25.31 -25.82 -0.32
N PRO A 14 25.01 -24.98 0.68
CA PRO A 14 24.18 -23.79 0.47
C PRO A 14 24.78 -22.90 -0.63
N PRO A 15 23.96 -22.19 -1.42
CA PRO A 15 24.46 -21.27 -2.45
C PRO A 15 25.41 -20.21 -1.87
N HIS A 16 26.63 -20.10 -2.41
CA HIS A 16 27.65 -19.15 -2.02
C HIS A 16 28.60 -18.86 -3.19
N SER A 17 29.42 -17.80 -3.05
CA SER A 17 30.59 -17.51 -3.89
C SER A 17 31.66 -16.91 -3.02
N ILE A 18 32.64 -17.74 -2.65
CA ILE A 18 33.76 -17.31 -1.81
C ILE A 18 34.58 -16.22 -2.50
N GLU A 19 34.78 -16.37 -3.82
CA GLU A 19 35.55 -15.42 -4.63
C GLU A 19 34.87 -14.02 -4.65
N ALA A 20 33.53 -13.97 -4.73
CA ALA A 20 32.82 -12.70 -4.66
C ALA A 20 32.90 -12.08 -3.27
N GLU A 21 32.76 -12.89 -2.21
CA GLU A 21 32.92 -12.42 -0.81
C GLU A 21 34.32 -11.84 -0.55
N GLN A 22 35.35 -12.55 -1.00
CA GLN A 22 36.75 -12.10 -0.90
C GLN A 22 36.97 -10.80 -1.66
N SER A 23 36.41 -10.68 -2.88
CA SER A 23 36.51 -9.49 -3.69
C SER A 23 35.81 -8.28 -3.08
N VAL A 24 34.65 -8.46 -2.40
CA VAL A 24 33.99 -7.36 -1.65
C VAL A 24 34.88 -6.87 -0.52
N ILE A 25 35.40 -7.76 0.32
CA ILE A 25 36.25 -7.38 1.45
C ILE A 25 37.53 -6.76 0.98
N GLY A 26 38.19 -7.37 -0.01
CA GLY A 26 39.46 -6.84 -0.56
C GLY A 26 39.28 -5.45 -1.18
N ALA A 27 38.15 -5.20 -1.87
CA ALA A 27 37.82 -3.89 -2.40
C ALA A 27 37.66 -2.84 -1.27
N LEU A 28 37.00 -3.17 -0.18
CA LEU A 28 36.84 -2.30 0.99
C LEU A 28 38.16 -2.02 1.73
N LEU A 29 39.11 -2.95 1.70
CA LEU A 29 40.45 -2.75 2.27
C LEU A 29 41.36 -1.87 1.38
N ILE A 30 41.10 -1.84 0.06
CA ILE A 30 41.84 -1.02 -0.91
C ILE A 30 41.25 0.39 -1.02
N ASP A 31 39.92 0.49 -1.06
CA ASP A 31 39.18 1.74 -1.20
C ASP A 31 38.00 1.77 -0.22
N PRO A 32 38.25 2.23 1.02
CA PRO A 32 37.21 2.33 2.06
C PRO A 32 36.04 3.24 1.71
N ASP A 33 36.20 4.20 0.81
CA ASP A 33 35.13 5.14 0.43
C ASP A 33 33.97 4.44 -0.30
N THR A 34 34.20 3.22 -0.76
CA THR A 34 33.15 2.39 -1.36
C THR A 34 32.21 1.73 -0.36
N ALA A 35 32.51 1.78 0.96
CA ALA A 35 31.77 1.06 1.98
C ALA A 35 30.31 1.56 2.13
N ASP A 36 30.05 2.86 1.94
CA ASP A 36 28.68 3.39 1.97
C ASP A 36 27.82 2.75 0.88
N GLN A 37 28.35 2.61 -0.32
CA GLN A 37 27.65 1.96 -1.44
C GLN A 37 27.43 0.46 -1.20
N VAL A 38 28.41 -0.21 -0.59
CA VAL A 38 28.30 -1.64 -0.27
C VAL A 38 27.28 -1.88 0.84
N THR A 39 27.24 -1.03 1.88
CA THR A 39 26.25 -1.15 2.98
C THR A 39 24.81 -0.84 2.55
N GLU A 40 24.62 -0.05 1.49
CA GLU A 40 23.31 0.10 0.84
C GLU A 40 22.89 -1.16 0.09
N ALA A 41 23.85 -1.91 -0.49
CA ALA A 41 23.59 -3.07 -1.34
C ALA A 41 23.45 -4.38 -0.55
N MET A 42 24.21 -4.54 0.56
CA MET A 42 24.28 -5.78 1.33
C MET A 42 24.57 -5.56 2.81
N THR A 43 24.35 -6.60 3.62
CA THR A 43 24.63 -6.60 5.06
C THR A 43 25.67 -7.67 5.42
N ALA A 44 26.14 -7.65 6.67
CA ALA A 44 27.09 -8.66 7.15
C ALA A 44 26.51 -10.09 7.09
N GLU A 45 25.20 -10.25 7.29
CA GLU A 45 24.49 -11.53 7.27
C GLU A 45 24.46 -12.16 5.88
N ASP A 46 24.69 -11.38 4.83
CA ASP A 46 24.72 -11.86 3.45
C ASP A 46 25.96 -12.69 3.13
N PHE A 47 27.02 -12.58 3.92
CA PHE A 47 28.21 -13.42 3.78
C PHE A 47 27.96 -14.85 4.24
N TYR A 48 28.40 -15.82 3.46
CA TYR A 48 28.37 -17.25 3.80
C TYR A 48 29.45 -17.60 4.82
N GLU A 49 30.68 -17.16 4.59
CA GLU A 49 31.82 -17.39 5.47
C GLU A 49 31.74 -16.53 6.73
N ARG A 50 31.81 -17.15 7.90
CA ARG A 50 31.77 -16.44 9.19
C ARG A 50 32.91 -15.41 9.32
N ARG A 51 34.13 -15.78 8.86
CA ARG A 51 35.29 -14.90 8.88
C ARG A 51 35.09 -13.64 8.04
N HIS A 52 34.46 -13.75 6.87
CA HIS A 52 34.15 -12.60 6.01
C HIS A 52 33.14 -11.66 6.67
N ARG A 53 32.12 -12.22 7.32
CA ARG A 53 31.16 -11.46 8.11
C ARG A 53 31.82 -10.65 9.21
N GLN A 54 32.75 -11.27 9.98
CA GLN A 54 33.47 -10.61 11.05
C GLN A 54 34.39 -9.48 10.52
N ILE A 55 35.10 -9.72 9.42
CA ILE A 55 35.94 -8.69 8.79
C ILE A 55 35.09 -7.52 8.30
N PHE A 56 33.97 -7.80 7.63
CA PHE A 56 33.05 -6.76 7.16
C PHE A 56 32.51 -5.92 8.33
N GLN A 57 32.06 -6.55 9.40
CA GLN A 57 31.59 -5.84 10.59
C GLN A 57 32.68 -4.94 11.21
N ALA A 58 33.93 -5.42 11.26
CA ALA A 58 35.05 -4.63 11.72
C ALA A 58 35.28 -3.40 10.84
N ILE A 59 35.31 -3.56 9.53
CA ILE A 59 35.47 -2.47 8.56
C ILE A 59 34.37 -1.40 8.74
N ILE A 60 33.11 -1.80 8.82
CA ILE A 60 32.00 -0.87 8.99
C ILE A 60 32.04 -0.16 10.36
N ALA A 61 32.38 -0.88 11.41
CA ALA A 61 32.53 -0.27 12.75
C ALA A 61 33.66 0.78 12.80
N MET A 62 34.78 0.49 12.16
CA MET A 62 35.92 1.42 12.08
C MET A 62 35.59 2.66 11.26
N GLN A 63 34.92 2.49 10.12
CA GLN A 63 34.50 3.58 9.26
C GLN A 63 33.47 4.48 9.98
N GLY A 64 32.48 3.89 10.66
CA GLY A 64 31.51 4.63 11.48
C GLY A 64 32.14 5.42 12.62
N ALA A 65 33.31 4.98 13.08
CA ALA A 65 34.14 5.69 14.10
C ALA A 65 35.13 6.70 13.49
N GLY A 66 35.15 6.88 12.16
CA GLY A 66 36.08 7.77 11.46
C GLY A 66 37.55 7.33 11.52
N ARG A 67 37.80 6.03 11.69
CA ARG A 67 39.14 5.44 11.69
C ARG A 67 39.56 5.05 10.28
N ALA A 68 40.87 5.16 10.00
CA ALA A 68 41.39 4.67 8.73
C ALA A 68 41.19 3.15 8.62
N VAL A 69 40.84 2.70 7.42
CA VAL A 69 40.56 1.30 7.12
C VAL A 69 41.54 0.81 6.07
N ASP A 70 42.40 -0.13 6.46
CA ASP A 70 43.27 -0.92 5.60
C ASP A 70 43.56 -2.27 6.29
N ALA A 71 44.31 -3.16 5.61
CA ALA A 71 44.55 -4.50 6.14
C ALA A 71 45.33 -4.49 7.49
N VAL A 72 46.14 -3.47 7.75
CA VAL A 72 46.93 -3.35 8.99
C VAL A 72 46.04 -2.86 10.13
N THR A 73 45.33 -1.75 9.93
CA THR A 73 44.47 -1.14 10.94
C THR A 73 43.27 -2.05 11.31
N VAL A 74 42.70 -2.76 10.33
CA VAL A 74 41.66 -3.79 10.57
C VAL A 74 42.23 -4.97 11.36
N SER A 75 43.50 -5.38 11.10
CA SER A 75 44.09 -6.46 11.89
C SER A 75 44.33 -6.06 13.35
N GLU A 76 44.74 -4.83 13.62
CA GLU A 76 44.88 -4.30 14.99
C GLU A 76 43.51 -4.25 15.69
N TRP A 77 42.49 -3.73 14.99
CA TRP A 77 41.12 -3.69 15.54
C TRP A 77 40.62 -5.07 15.93
N LEU A 78 40.78 -6.06 15.03
CA LEU A 78 40.38 -7.45 15.27
C LEU A 78 41.21 -8.11 16.39
N GLN A 79 42.46 -7.73 16.56
CA GLN A 79 43.31 -8.20 17.65
C GLN A 79 42.83 -7.66 19.00
N ASP A 80 42.51 -6.37 19.08
CA ASP A 80 41.98 -5.74 20.29
C ASP A 80 40.64 -6.35 20.73
N HIS A 81 39.87 -6.92 19.77
CA HIS A 81 38.61 -7.60 20.01
C HIS A 81 38.71 -9.13 20.09
N GLU A 82 39.94 -9.69 20.18
CA GLU A 82 40.22 -11.12 20.25
C GLU A 82 39.68 -11.96 19.08
N GLN A 83 39.48 -11.33 17.91
CA GLN A 83 38.88 -11.98 16.73
C GLN A 83 39.86 -12.26 15.58
N LEU A 84 41.11 -11.76 15.67
CA LEU A 84 42.10 -11.85 14.59
C LEU A 84 42.42 -13.31 14.21
N ALA A 85 42.51 -14.20 15.17
CA ALA A 85 42.77 -15.62 14.92
C ALA A 85 41.65 -16.31 14.18
N ASP A 86 40.40 -15.97 14.49
CA ASP A 86 39.18 -16.56 13.89
C ASP A 86 39.03 -16.19 12.42
N VAL A 87 39.56 -15.03 12.01
CA VAL A 87 39.46 -14.57 10.62
C VAL A 87 40.64 -15.03 9.73
N GLY A 88 41.63 -15.72 10.30
CA GLY A 88 42.79 -16.23 9.57
C GLY A 88 44.06 -15.38 9.69
N GLY A 89 44.09 -14.42 10.62
CA GLY A 89 45.24 -13.59 10.91
C GLY A 89 45.52 -12.49 9.89
N VAL A 90 46.59 -11.72 10.14
CA VAL A 90 46.99 -10.60 9.26
C VAL A 90 47.27 -11.05 7.82
N GLN A 91 47.84 -12.24 7.65
CA GLN A 91 48.17 -12.77 6.33
C GLN A 91 46.94 -12.93 5.43
N TYR A 92 45.81 -13.31 6.02
CA TYR A 92 44.56 -13.46 5.26
C TYR A 92 44.03 -12.08 4.79
N LEU A 93 44.06 -11.06 5.65
CA LEU A 93 43.66 -9.71 5.28
C LEU A 93 44.54 -9.13 4.17
N LEU A 94 45.87 -9.32 4.27
CA LEU A 94 46.80 -8.91 3.23
C LEU A 94 46.57 -9.66 1.89
N MET A 95 46.24 -10.96 1.95
CA MET A 95 45.90 -11.75 0.78
C MET A 95 44.65 -11.18 0.11
N LEU A 96 43.57 -10.90 0.86
CA LEU A 96 42.33 -10.34 0.33
C LEU A 96 42.56 -9.00 -0.38
N ALA A 97 43.38 -8.10 0.23
CA ALA A 97 43.72 -6.82 -0.40
C ALA A 97 44.54 -6.99 -1.68
N ASN A 98 45.50 -7.94 -1.71
CA ASN A 98 46.42 -8.12 -2.83
C ASN A 98 45.79 -8.90 -4.00
N GLU A 99 44.88 -9.83 -3.74
CA GLU A 99 44.24 -10.66 -4.76
C GLU A 99 43.04 -9.96 -5.42
N THR A 100 42.57 -8.84 -4.88
CA THR A 100 41.48 -8.08 -5.46
C THR A 100 42.01 -7.13 -6.54
N PRO A 101 41.61 -7.31 -7.82
CA PRO A 101 42.20 -6.55 -8.92
C PRO A 101 41.84 -5.07 -8.93
N SER A 102 40.66 -4.70 -8.43
CA SER A 102 40.16 -3.32 -8.40
C SER A 102 38.91 -3.19 -7.54
N ALA A 103 38.79 -2.08 -6.81
CA ALA A 103 37.59 -1.71 -6.09
C ALA A 103 36.45 -1.23 -6.99
N ALA A 104 36.72 -0.90 -8.27
CA ALA A 104 35.73 -0.33 -9.20
C ALA A 104 34.48 -1.23 -9.43
N ASN A 105 34.61 -2.54 -9.24
CA ASN A 105 33.52 -3.50 -9.49
C ASN A 105 32.88 -4.02 -8.19
N VAL A 106 33.12 -3.38 -7.05
CA VAL A 106 32.66 -3.87 -5.75
C VAL A 106 31.15 -4.10 -5.68
N LEU A 107 30.33 -3.23 -6.30
CA LEU A 107 28.87 -3.39 -6.36
C LEU A 107 28.44 -4.63 -7.16
N ALA A 108 29.17 -5.00 -8.22
CA ALA A 108 28.89 -6.22 -8.96
C ALA A 108 29.17 -7.48 -8.11
N TYR A 109 30.27 -7.47 -7.33
CA TYR A 109 30.56 -8.55 -6.38
C TYR A 109 29.55 -8.60 -5.23
N ALA A 110 29.18 -7.45 -4.67
CA ALA A 110 28.14 -7.34 -3.64
C ALA A 110 26.78 -7.88 -4.13
N SER A 111 26.42 -7.62 -5.38
CA SER A 111 25.22 -8.16 -6.02
C SER A 111 25.23 -9.69 -6.09
N ILE A 112 26.39 -10.30 -6.43
CA ILE A 112 26.53 -11.77 -6.45
C ILE A 112 26.37 -12.35 -5.05
N VAL A 113 27.04 -11.75 -4.04
CA VAL A 113 26.92 -12.19 -2.65
C VAL A 113 25.47 -12.10 -2.18
N ARG A 114 24.79 -11.00 -2.47
CA ARG A 114 23.36 -10.77 -2.14
C ARG A 114 22.43 -11.79 -2.81
N GLU A 115 22.64 -12.08 -4.10
CA GLU A 115 21.87 -13.10 -4.83
C GLU A 115 22.01 -14.48 -4.15
N ARG A 116 23.23 -14.88 -3.76
CA ARG A 116 23.49 -16.15 -3.08
C ARG A 116 22.88 -16.17 -1.66
N ALA A 117 22.93 -15.06 -0.95
CA ALA A 117 22.26 -14.90 0.35
C ALA A 117 20.75 -15.09 0.23
N THR A 118 20.14 -14.45 -0.76
CA THR A 118 18.71 -14.62 -1.09
C THR A 118 18.31 -16.07 -1.31
N LEU A 119 19.10 -16.82 -2.07
CA LEU A 119 18.84 -18.24 -2.31
C LEU A 119 18.96 -19.05 -1.01
N ARG A 120 19.91 -18.73 -0.11
CA ARG A 120 19.99 -19.34 1.22
C ARG A 120 18.78 -19.04 2.09
N ASP A 121 18.32 -17.81 2.08
CA ASP A 121 17.13 -17.41 2.81
C ASP A 121 15.87 -18.11 2.28
N LEU A 122 15.75 -18.24 0.97
CA LEU A 122 14.65 -19.01 0.34
C LEU A 122 14.67 -20.47 0.78
N ILE A 123 15.84 -21.11 0.83
CA ILE A 123 16.00 -22.48 1.34
C ILE A 123 15.62 -22.56 2.82
N ARG A 124 16.04 -21.58 3.63
CA ARG A 124 15.71 -21.52 5.07
C ARG A 124 14.21 -21.40 5.27
N VAL A 125 13.57 -20.42 4.64
CA VAL A 125 12.12 -20.21 4.72
C VAL A 125 11.33 -21.41 4.20
N GLY A 126 11.78 -22.02 3.10
CA GLY A 126 11.14 -23.24 2.58
C GLY A 126 11.20 -24.42 3.58
N ARG A 127 12.30 -24.59 4.31
CA ARG A 127 12.41 -25.58 5.39
C ARG A 127 11.49 -25.26 6.56
N GLU A 128 11.46 -24.02 7.00
CA GLU A 128 10.57 -23.57 8.08
C GLU A 128 9.10 -23.80 7.73
N ILE A 129 8.69 -23.52 6.49
CA ILE A 129 7.32 -23.78 5.99
C ILE A 129 7.02 -25.31 6.00
N ALA A 130 7.98 -26.13 5.56
CA ALA A 130 7.81 -27.58 5.60
C ALA A 130 7.66 -28.08 7.05
N GLU A 131 8.45 -27.57 7.99
CA GLU A 131 8.35 -27.92 9.42
C GLU A 131 7.00 -27.50 10.02
N LEU A 132 6.48 -26.33 9.67
CA LEU A 132 5.14 -25.90 10.10
C LEU A 132 4.05 -26.89 9.65
N ALA A 133 4.16 -27.40 8.41
CA ALA A 133 3.21 -28.37 7.89
C ALA A 133 3.33 -29.76 8.55
N TYR A 134 4.56 -30.18 8.91
CA TYR A 134 4.79 -31.45 9.62
C TYR A 134 4.39 -31.38 11.11
N ARG A 135 4.39 -30.18 11.72
CA ARG A 135 4.05 -29.95 13.13
C ARG A 135 3.00 -28.87 13.29
N PRO A 136 1.74 -29.14 12.97
CA PRO A 136 0.69 -28.11 12.97
C PRO A 136 0.31 -27.60 14.36
N GLU A 137 0.68 -28.30 15.46
CA GLU A 137 0.45 -27.90 16.86
C GLU A 137 -1.01 -27.50 17.13
N GLY A 138 -1.98 -28.18 16.50
CA GLY A 138 -3.41 -27.90 16.64
C GLY A 138 -3.94 -26.71 15.86
N ARG A 139 -3.10 -26.09 15.01
CA ARG A 139 -3.53 -24.98 14.12
C ARG A 139 -4.23 -25.53 12.88
N GLU A 140 -5.20 -24.78 12.36
CA GLU A 140 -5.90 -25.09 11.12
C GLU A 140 -4.99 -24.88 9.91
N ALA A 141 -5.25 -25.61 8.82
CA ALA A 141 -4.45 -25.54 7.60
C ALA A 141 -4.41 -24.12 7.01
N GLN A 142 -5.51 -23.36 7.11
CA GLN A 142 -5.56 -21.99 6.62
C GLN A 142 -4.58 -21.07 7.37
N ALA A 143 -4.51 -21.17 8.69
CA ALA A 143 -3.58 -20.37 9.51
C ALA A 143 -2.11 -20.69 9.18
N LEU A 144 -1.80 -21.93 8.84
CA LEU A 144 -0.45 -22.34 8.41
C LEU A 144 -0.11 -21.80 7.01
N LEU A 145 -1.09 -21.75 6.11
CA LEU A 145 -0.91 -21.15 4.78
C LEU A 145 -0.66 -19.64 4.90
N ASP A 146 -1.43 -18.93 5.73
CA ASP A 146 -1.26 -17.48 5.95
C ASP A 146 0.13 -17.17 6.55
N GLU A 147 0.61 -18.00 7.49
CA GLU A 147 1.95 -17.86 8.04
C GLU A 147 3.04 -18.15 7.00
N ALA A 148 2.86 -19.15 6.16
CA ALA A 148 3.79 -19.46 5.07
C ALA A 148 3.87 -18.32 4.06
N GLU A 149 2.73 -17.75 3.66
CA GLU A 149 2.66 -16.58 2.77
C GLU A 149 3.39 -15.39 3.40
N SER A 150 3.15 -15.12 4.68
CA SER A 150 3.82 -14.03 5.40
C SER A 150 5.34 -14.18 5.42
N ARG A 151 5.88 -15.38 5.65
CA ARG A 151 7.32 -15.66 5.68
C ARG A 151 7.98 -15.46 4.31
N VAL A 152 7.34 -15.95 3.22
CA VAL A 152 7.81 -15.73 1.85
C VAL A 152 7.76 -14.24 1.49
N PHE A 153 6.72 -13.57 1.95
CA PHE A 153 6.52 -12.14 1.74
C PHE A 153 7.62 -11.28 2.38
N HIS A 154 7.94 -11.54 3.66
CA HIS A 154 9.03 -10.82 4.35
C HIS A 154 10.38 -11.00 3.67
N LEU A 155 10.63 -12.18 3.09
CA LEU A 155 11.82 -12.41 2.28
C LEU A 155 11.85 -11.49 1.05
N ALA A 156 10.72 -11.36 0.34
CA ALA A 156 10.62 -10.50 -0.84
C ALA A 156 10.74 -8.99 -0.49
N GLU A 157 10.19 -8.56 0.65
CA GLU A 157 10.33 -7.18 1.13
C GLU A 157 11.78 -6.81 1.49
N GLY A 158 12.49 -7.73 2.13
CA GLY A 158 13.90 -7.51 2.48
C GLY A 158 14.78 -7.24 1.26
N GLN A 159 14.39 -7.74 0.08
CA GLN A 159 15.08 -7.48 -1.18
C GLN A 159 14.77 -6.10 -1.79
N GLN A 160 13.53 -5.61 -1.64
CA GLN A 160 13.13 -4.31 -2.21
C GLN A 160 13.78 -3.12 -1.50
N ARG A 161 14.02 -3.23 -0.19
CA ARG A 161 14.66 -2.16 0.60
C ARG A 161 16.12 -1.88 0.19
N ALA A 162 16.83 -2.84 -0.34
CA ALA A 162 18.20 -2.68 -0.83
C ALA A 162 18.31 -1.84 -2.12
N GLY A 163 17.18 -1.51 -2.78
CA GLY A 163 17.12 -0.69 -3.99
C GLY A 163 16.56 0.73 -3.80
N GLU A 164 16.16 1.10 -2.58
CA GLU A 164 15.53 2.41 -2.27
C GLU A 164 16.54 3.41 -1.69
N GLY A 165 17.70 3.61 -2.35
CA GLY A 165 18.66 4.64 -2.02
C GLY A 165 18.30 6.02 -2.60
N PHE A 166 19.16 7.01 -2.35
CA PHE A 166 19.04 8.34 -2.96
C PHE A 166 19.09 8.25 -4.49
N ARG A 167 18.09 8.83 -5.16
CA ARG A 167 18.09 9.01 -6.62
C ARG A 167 18.41 10.45 -6.94
N GLN A 168 19.29 10.67 -7.93
CA GLN A 168 19.53 12.02 -8.39
C GLN A 168 18.28 12.57 -9.07
N LEU A 169 17.88 13.81 -8.72
CA LEU A 169 16.70 14.45 -9.33
C LEU A 169 16.77 14.50 -10.84
N LYS A 170 18.00 14.64 -11.40
CA LYS A 170 18.22 14.65 -12.86
C LYS A 170 17.67 13.40 -13.56
N ASP A 171 17.71 12.23 -12.90
CA ASP A 171 17.27 10.96 -13.48
C ASP A 171 15.74 10.85 -13.54
N ALA A 172 15.04 11.61 -12.67
CA ALA A 172 13.58 11.69 -12.65
C ALA A 172 13.01 12.79 -13.55
N LEU A 173 13.82 13.79 -13.93
CA LEU A 173 13.36 14.95 -14.72
C LEU A 173 12.71 14.57 -16.06
N PRO A 174 13.28 13.67 -16.90
CA PRO A 174 12.67 13.33 -18.19
C PRO A 174 11.24 12.81 -18.02
N ALA A 175 11.02 11.85 -17.12
CA ALA A 175 9.70 11.27 -16.89
C ALA A 175 8.67 12.30 -16.36
N VAL A 176 9.13 13.26 -15.58
CA VAL A 176 8.27 14.35 -15.08
C VAL A 176 7.92 15.32 -16.20
N ILE A 177 8.86 15.67 -17.05
CA ILE A 177 8.64 16.56 -18.23
C ILE A 177 7.67 15.90 -19.21
N ASP A 178 7.89 14.62 -19.56
CA ASP A 178 6.99 13.86 -20.44
C ASP A 178 5.55 13.85 -19.89
N ARG A 179 5.41 13.69 -18.58
CA ARG A 179 4.11 13.74 -17.91
C ARG A 179 3.46 15.13 -18.00
N ILE A 180 4.23 16.19 -17.78
CA ILE A 180 3.73 17.59 -17.90
C ILE A 180 3.28 17.85 -19.34
N GLU A 181 4.07 17.44 -20.35
CA GLU A 181 3.71 17.58 -21.75
C GLU A 181 2.44 16.79 -22.11
N ALA A 182 2.29 15.58 -21.62
CA ALA A 182 1.09 14.76 -21.84
C ALA A 182 -0.15 15.47 -21.28
N ILE A 183 -0.08 15.98 -20.05
CA ILE A 183 -1.14 16.76 -19.39
C ILE A 183 -1.48 18.03 -20.21
N ALA A 184 -0.47 18.75 -20.68
CA ALA A 184 -0.66 19.97 -21.45
C ALA A 184 -1.33 19.71 -22.82
N ARG A 185 -1.05 18.58 -23.43
CA ARG A 185 -1.65 18.14 -24.72
C ARG A 185 -3.12 17.73 -24.56
N GLU A 186 -3.46 17.03 -23.48
CA GLU A 186 -4.81 16.49 -23.29
C GLU A 186 -5.86 17.55 -22.95
N LYS A 187 -5.46 18.75 -22.51
CA LYS A 187 -6.36 19.85 -22.08
C LYS A 187 -7.49 19.44 -21.13
N LYS A 188 -7.44 18.23 -20.60
CA LYS A 188 -8.37 17.75 -19.56
C LYS A 188 -7.87 18.32 -18.24
N GLY A 189 -8.68 19.12 -17.56
CA GLY A 189 -8.34 19.70 -16.25
C GLY A 189 -8.07 18.66 -15.13
N VAL A 190 -8.30 17.38 -15.40
CA VAL A 190 -8.12 16.28 -14.46
C VAL A 190 -6.86 15.49 -14.84
N THR A 191 -5.84 15.57 -13.99
CA THR A 191 -4.53 14.93 -14.21
C THR A 191 -4.37 13.60 -13.50
N GLY A 192 -5.22 13.35 -12.51
CA GLY A 192 -5.35 12.09 -11.78
C GLY A 192 -6.47 11.22 -12.30
N LEU A 193 -6.84 10.21 -11.52
CA LEU A 193 -8.01 9.37 -11.73
C LEU A 193 -9.27 10.20 -11.42
N SER A 194 -10.20 10.32 -12.36
CA SER A 194 -11.43 11.10 -12.15
C SER A 194 -12.32 10.46 -11.08
N THR A 195 -12.90 11.29 -10.24
CA THR A 195 -13.91 10.85 -9.26
C THR A 195 -15.31 10.73 -9.85
N GLY A 196 -15.55 11.30 -11.05
CA GLY A 196 -16.86 11.45 -11.66
C GLY A 196 -17.61 12.69 -11.17
N PHE A 197 -17.06 13.44 -10.23
CA PHE A 197 -17.63 14.68 -9.69
C PHE A 197 -16.83 15.87 -10.17
N ALA A 198 -17.37 16.60 -11.13
CA ALA A 198 -16.66 17.66 -11.86
C ALA A 198 -16.05 18.71 -10.92
N ASP A 199 -16.83 19.26 -9.99
CA ASP A 199 -16.37 20.31 -9.06
C ASP A 199 -15.32 19.78 -8.06
N LEU A 200 -15.37 18.48 -7.72
CA LEU A 200 -14.36 17.84 -6.88
C LEU A 200 -13.08 17.64 -7.69
N ASP A 201 -13.20 17.14 -8.90
CA ASP A 201 -12.08 16.93 -9.82
C ASP A 201 -11.40 18.25 -10.19
N GLU A 202 -12.13 19.34 -10.35
CA GLU A 202 -11.58 20.68 -10.57
C GLU A 202 -10.69 21.12 -9.40
N LYS A 203 -11.13 20.89 -8.14
CA LYS A 203 -10.37 21.27 -6.94
C LYS A 203 -9.19 20.34 -6.64
N THR A 204 -9.33 19.04 -6.94
CA THR A 204 -8.32 18.02 -6.60
C THR A 204 -7.43 17.63 -7.77
N SER A 205 -7.81 18.00 -9.01
CA SER A 205 -7.25 17.49 -10.26
C SER A 205 -7.39 15.96 -10.39
N GLY A 206 -8.40 15.37 -9.72
CA GLY A 206 -8.60 13.92 -9.61
C GLY A 206 -7.75 13.27 -8.51
N LEU A 207 -7.79 11.94 -8.44
CA LEU A 207 -7.03 11.16 -7.46
C LEU A 207 -5.68 10.73 -8.05
N HIS A 208 -4.58 11.05 -7.37
CA HIS A 208 -3.25 10.80 -7.90
C HIS A 208 -2.64 9.48 -7.39
N PRO A 209 -1.75 8.84 -8.16
CA PRO A 209 -1.01 7.67 -7.73
C PRO A 209 -0.28 7.91 -6.41
N GLY A 210 -0.32 6.92 -5.52
CA GLY A 210 0.34 6.97 -4.21
C GLY A 210 -0.38 7.82 -3.15
N GLN A 211 -1.57 8.36 -3.45
CA GLN A 211 -2.36 9.12 -2.49
C GLN A 211 -3.19 8.20 -1.56
N LEU A 212 -3.19 8.54 -0.28
CA LEU A 212 -4.18 8.08 0.68
C LEU A 212 -5.26 9.13 0.83
N VAL A 213 -6.49 8.78 0.45
CA VAL A 213 -7.68 9.64 0.52
C VAL A 213 -8.58 9.12 1.63
N ILE A 214 -8.88 9.96 2.60
CA ILE A 214 -9.82 9.63 3.68
C ILE A 214 -11.17 10.26 3.40
N VAL A 215 -12.22 9.44 3.39
CA VAL A 215 -13.61 9.89 3.32
C VAL A 215 -14.23 9.68 4.68
N ALA A 216 -14.46 10.76 5.41
CA ALA A 216 -14.92 10.72 6.78
C ALA A 216 -16.32 11.34 6.95
N GLY A 217 -17.09 10.80 7.88
CA GLY A 217 -18.43 11.32 8.19
C GLY A 217 -19.13 10.52 9.29
N ARG A 218 -20.20 11.11 9.84
CA ARG A 218 -21.06 10.38 10.79
C ARG A 218 -21.86 9.28 10.06
N PRO A 219 -22.43 8.31 10.78
CA PRO A 219 -23.38 7.36 10.22
C PRO A 219 -24.49 8.07 9.43
N SER A 220 -24.99 7.44 8.39
CA SER A 220 -26.07 7.96 7.51
C SER A 220 -25.69 9.18 6.63
N MET A 221 -24.45 9.65 6.64
CA MET A 221 -24.00 10.72 5.73
C MET A 221 -23.74 10.25 4.29
N GLY A 222 -23.68 8.92 4.05
CA GLY A 222 -23.50 8.36 2.73
C GLY A 222 -22.05 8.05 2.34
N LYS A 223 -21.13 7.83 3.29
CA LYS A 223 -19.71 7.53 3.01
C LYS A 223 -19.54 6.38 2.01
N THR A 224 -20.13 5.24 2.31
CA THR A 224 -20.09 4.05 1.44
C THR A 224 -20.64 4.35 0.05
N SER A 225 -21.80 5.04 -0.03
CA SER A 225 -22.41 5.42 -1.31
C SER A 225 -21.50 6.34 -2.12
N PHE A 226 -20.86 7.34 -1.48
CA PHE A 226 -19.94 8.25 -2.15
C PHE A 226 -18.72 7.52 -2.70
N ALA A 227 -18.08 6.68 -1.90
CA ALA A 227 -16.90 5.90 -2.32
C ALA A 227 -17.27 4.89 -3.42
N MET A 228 -18.44 4.23 -3.31
CA MET A 228 -18.93 3.32 -4.33
C MET A 228 -19.26 4.04 -5.64
N ASN A 229 -19.85 5.24 -5.61
CA ASN A 229 -20.09 6.01 -6.83
C ASN A 229 -18.79 6.39 -7.54
N ILE A 230 -17.70 6.70 -6.80
CA ILE A 230 -16.36 6.88 -7.39
C ILE A 230 -15.87 5.56 -8.00
N ALA A 231 -15.97 4.44 -7.26
CA ALA A 231 -15.58 3.12 -7.73
C ALA A 231 -16.34 2.71 -9.01
N GLU A 232 -17.66 2.90 -9.03
CA GLU A 232 -18.52 2.67 -10.20
C GLU A 232 -18.11 3.56 -11.38
N HIS A 233 -17.83 4.84 -11.15
CA HIS A 233 -17.36 5.74 -12.21
C HIS A 233 -16.05 5.24 -12.81
N VAL A 234 -15.06 4.91 -11.99
CA VAL A 234 -13.77 4.42 -12.45
C VAL A 234 -13.88 3.10 -13.20
N ALA A 235 -14.68 2.17 -12.69
CA ALA A 235 -14.81 0.85 -13.29
C ALA A 235 -15.69 0.86 -14.57
N CYS A 236 -16.87 1.49 -14.51
CA CYS A 236 -17.83 1.44 -15.61
C CYS A 236 -17.58 2.50 -16.69
N ASN A 237 -17.14 3.72 -16.31
CA ASN A 237 -16.99 4.83 -17.27
C ASN A 237 -15.55 4.95 -17.79
N GLU A 238 -14.54 4.70 -16.95
CA GLU A 238 -13.14 4.72 -17.37
C GLU A 238 -12.60 3.34 -17.75
N GLY A 239 -13.32 2.26 -17.45
CA GLY A 239 -12.90 0.88 -17.72
C GLY A 239 -11.66 0.44 -16.96
N LYS A 240 -11.37 1.07 -15.83
CA LYS A 240 -10.18 0.79 -15.03
C LYS A 240 -10.48 -0.12 -13.85
N PRO A 241 -9.61 -1.11 -13.53
CA PRO A 241 -9.86 -2.05 -12.45
C PRO A 241 -9.88 -1.39 -11.07
N VAL A 242 -10.91 -1.72 -10.28
CA VAL A 242 -11.12 -1.22 -8.92
C VAL A 242 -11.32 -2.37 -7.96
N ALA A 243 -10.66 -2.33 -6.79
CA ALA A 243 -10.87 -3.24 -5.69
C ALA A 243 -11.62 -2.54 -4.54
N VAL A 244 -12.69 -3.15 -4.07
CA VAL A 244 -13.47 -2.70 -2.90
C VAL A 244 -13.36 -3.75 -1.81
N PHE A 245 -12.77 -3.38 -0.67
CA PHE A 245 -12.73 -4.19 0.54
C PHE A 245 -13.81 -3.69 1.50
N SER A 246 -14.85 -4.48 1.67
CA SER A 246 -16.01 -4.14 2.51
C SER A 246 -16.07 -5.07 3.72
N MET A 247 -15.69 -4.57 4.87
CA MET A 247 -15.76 -5.32 6.14
C MET A 247 -17.10 -5.13 6.87
N GLU A 248 -17.92 -4.17 6.41
CA GLU A 248 -19.22 -3.87 7.00
C GLU A 248 -20.38 -4.55 6.26
N MET A 249 -20.27 -4.66 4.95
CA MET A 249 -21.38 -5.08 4.09
C MET A 249 -21.01 -6.31 3.26
N PRO A 250 -21.90 -7.32 3.16
CA PRO A 250 -21.69 -8.45 2.27
C PRO A 250 -21.80 -8.03 0.79
N ILE A 251 -21.19 -8.83 -0.09
CA ILE A 251 -21.15 -8.57 -1.55
C ILE A 251 -22.54 -8.36 -2.13
N ASP A 252 -23.54 -9.15 -1.72
CA ASP A 252 -24.91 -9.04 -2.24
C ASP A 252 -25.51 -7.64 -1.99
N GLU A 253 -25.21 -7.04 -0.83
CA GLU A 253 -25.69 -5.70 -0.52
C GLU A 253 -24.94 -4.61 -1.31
N ILE A 254 -23.65 -4.80 -1.58
CA ILE A 254 -22.85 -3.94 -2.47
C ILE A 254 -23.45 -3.98 -3.88
N VAL A 255 -23.74 -5.18 -4.41
CA VAL A 255 -24.35 -5.36 -5.73
C VAL A 255 -25.73 -4.70 -5.82
N LEU A 256 -26.58 -4.89 -4.79
CA LEU A 256 -27.89 -4.22 -4.74
C LEU A 256 -27.77 -2.69 -4.76
N ARG A 257 -26.80 -2.12 -4.04
CA ARG A 257 -26.55 -0.68 -4.06
C ARG A 257 -26.04 -0.20 -5.41
N ALA A 258 -25.11 -0.94 -6.02
CA ALA A 258 -24.60 -0.61 -7.34
C ALA A 258 -25.72 -0.66 -8.41
N LEU A 259 -26.59 -1.68 -8.36
CA LEU A 259 -27.77 -1.77 -9.23
C LEU A 259 -28.75 -0.60 -9.02
N SER A 260 -29.01 -0.24 -7.76
CA SER A 260 -29.84 0.91 -7.41
C SER A 260 -29.25 2.22 -7.95
N SER A 261 -27.96 2.43 -7.71
CA SER A 261 -27.22 3.62 -8.14
C SER A 261 -27.17 3.76 -9.65
N ARG A 262 -26.75 2.72 -10.37
CA ARG A 262 -26.60 2.75 -11.84
C ARG A 262 -27.94 2.73 -12.57
N GLY A 263 -28.88 1.89 -12.11
CA GLY A 263 -30.22 1.79 -12.70
C GLY A 263 -31.17 2.91 -12.32
N ARG A 264 -30.82 3.74 -11.32
CA ARG A 264 -31.74 4.74 -10.72
C ARG A 264 -33.05 4.11 -10.32
N VAL A 265 -32.97 2.95 -9.67
CA VAL A 265 -34.11 2.20 -9.13
C VAL A 265 -34.06 2.27 -7.62
N ASP A 266 -35.21 2.58 -7.01
CA ASP A 266 -35.31 2.69 -5.56
C ASP A 266 -34.79 1.42 -4.85
N GLN A 267 -33.83 1.58 -3.93
CA GLN A 267 -33.18 0.48 -3.24
C GLN A 267 -34.17 -0.34 -2.40
N HIS A 268 -35.16 0.31 -1.81
CA HIS A 268 -36.20 -0.38 -1.03
C HIS A 268 -37.06 -1.27 -1.92
N ARG A 269 -37.38 -0.78 -3.15
CA ARG A 269 -38.14 -1.56 -4.13
C ARG A 269 -37.36 -2.76 -4.67
N LEU A 270 -36.03 -2.59 -4.89
CA LEU A 270 -35.15 -3.71 -5.23
C LEU A 270 -35.11 -4.77 -4.13
N ARG A 271 -35.04 -4.32 -2.85
CA ARG A 271 -34.88 -5.21 -1.70
C ARG A 271 -36.16 -6.01 -1.37
N ASN A 272 -37.33 -5.42 -1.56
CA ASN A 272 -38.63 -6.07 -1.27
C ASN A 272 -39.32 -6.67 -2.49
N GLY A 273 -38.68 -6.56 -3.68
CA GLY A 273 -39.22 -7.09 -4.92
C GLY A 273 -40.42 -6.32 -5.49
N SER A 274 -40.72 -5.11 -4.98
CA SER A 274 -41.87 -4.29 -5.47
C SER A 274 -41.49 -3.47 -6.69
N LEU A 275 -41.04 -4.16 -7.77
CA LEU A 275 -40.57 -3.54 -9.00
C LEU A 275 -41.70 -3.30 -9.97
N GLY A 276 -41.72 -2.13 -10.62
CA GLY A 276 -42.62 -1.81 -11.70
C GLY A 276 -42.08 -2.26 -13.07
N ASN A 277 -42.92 -2.21 -14.08
CA ASN A 277 -42.51 -2.60 -15.43
C ASN A 277 -41.37 -1.74 -15.98
N ASP A 278 -41.29 -0.47 -15.59
CA ASP A 278 -40.25 0.47 -16.04
C ASP A 278 -38.91 0.27 -15.31
N ASP A 279 -38.88 -0.45 -14.19
CA ASP A 279 -37.67 -0.70 -13.45
C ASP A 279 -36.81 -1.80 -14.10
N TRP A 280 -37.43 -2.82 -14.67
CA TRP A 280 -36.77 -3.96 -15.28
C TRP A 280 -35.79 -3.60 -16.41
N PRO A 281 -36.14 -2.71 -17.37
CA PRO A 281 -35.19 -2.26 -18.38
C PRO A 281 -33.99 -1.51 -17.79
N ARG A 282 -34.20 -0.72 -16.73
CA ARG A 282 -33.15 0.02 -16.04
C ARG A 282 -32.21 -0.93 -15.29
N ILE A 283 -32.77 -1.94 -14.64
CA ILE A 283 -31.98 -2.98 -13.96
C ILE A 283 -31.18 -3.78 -15.00
N ALA A 284 -31.80 -4.19 -16.10
CA ALA A 284 -31.11 -4.92 -17.16
C ALA A 284 -29.94 -4.12 -17.75
N HIS A 285 -30.11 -2.80 -17.94
CA HIS A 285 -29.05 -1.92 -18.39
C HIS A 285 -27.90 -1.86 -17.35
N ALA A 286 -28.23 -1.66 -16.07
CA ALA A 286 -27.25 -1.61 -14.98
C ALA A 286 -26.48 -2.94 -14.84
N ILE A 287 -27.16 -4.09 -15.00
CA ILE A 287 -26.50 -5.41 -15.03
C ILE A 287 -25.51 -5.50 -16.19
N GLY A 288 -25.86 -5.00 -17.38
CA GLY A 288 -24.97 -4.99 -18.53
C GLY A 288 -23.73 -4.13 -18.31
N GLU A 289 -23.86 -2.96 -17.69
CA GLU A 289 -22.75 -2.08 -17.36
C GLU A 289 -21.84 -2.69 -16.28
N LEU A 290 -22.40 -3.15 -15.16
CA LEU A 290 -21.66 -3.72 -14.04
C LEU A 290 -21.01 -5.06 -14.39
N GLY A 291 -21.67 -5.88 -15.21
CA GLY A 291 -21.15 -7.18 -15.64
C GLY A 291 -19.91 -7.08 -16.52
N ASN A 292 -19.74 -5.98 -17.23
CA ASN A 292 -18.56 -5.72 -18.06
C ASN A 292 -17.49 -4.85 -17.35
N ALA A 293 -17.84 -4.28 -16.18
CA ALA A 293 -16.92 -3.41 -15.45
C ALA A 293 -15.89 -4.22 -14.64
N PRO A 294 -14.62 -3.84 -14.66
CA PRO A 294 -13.59 -4.50 -13.84
C PRO A 294 -13.67 -4.03 -12.38
N LEU A 295 -14.80 -4.30 -11.71
CA LEU A 295 -15.06 -3.98 -10.31
C LEU A 295 -15.00 -5.25 -9.48
N PHE A 296 -14.05 -5.33 -8.57
CA PHE A 296 -13.81 -6.47 -7.69
C PHE A 296 -14.19 -6.12 -6.26
N ALA A 297 -14.92 -6.99 -5.58
CA ALA A 297 -15.32 -6.80 -4.19
C ALA A 297 -14.85 -7.98 -3.33
N ASP A 298 -14.45 -7.67 -2.10
CA ASP A 298 -14.05 -8.61 -1.05
C ASP A 298 -14.78 -8.22 0.24
N ASP A 299 -15.61 -9.12 0.79
CA ASP A 299 -16.42 -8.90 1.98
C ASP A 299 -15.92 -9.65 3.23
N SER A 300 -14.62 -9.97 3.25
CA SER A 300 -14.00 -10.59 4.41
C SER A 300 -14.11 -9.69 5.64
N ALA A 301 -14.73 -10.19 6.71
CA ALA A 301 -15.15 -9.38 7.87
C ALA A 301 -14.01 -8.84 8.74
N ALA A 302 -12.80 -9.42 8.67
CA ALA A 302 -11.68 -9.07 9.56
C ALA A 302 -10.36 -9.13 8.79
N LEU A 303 -10.12 -8.13 7.96
CA LEU A 303 -8.87 -8.03 7.20
C LEU A 303 -7.78 -7.35 8.03
N THR A 304 -6.59 -7.95 8.03
CA THR A 304 -5.38 -7.25 8.46
C THR A 304 -4.82 -6.37 7.34
N PRO A 305 -4.01 -5.34 7.65
CA PRO A 305 -3.30 -4.58 6.62
C PRO A 305 -2.44 -5.45 5.69
N THR A 306 -1.90 -6.55 6.21
CA THR A 306 -1.08 -7.50 5.45
C THR A 306 -1.93 -8.29 4.44
N ASP A 307 -3.10 -8.79 4.85
CA ASP A 307 -4.02 -9.51 3.96
C ASP A 307 -4.50 -8.62 2.83
N LEU A 308 -4.95 -7.40 3.17
CA LEU A 308 -5.39 -6.42 2.20
C LEU A 308 -4.28 -6.11 1.18
N ARG A 309 -3.05 -5.92 1.66
CA ARG A 309 -1.89 -5.64 0.81
C ARG A 309 -1.58 -6.81 -0.13
N SER A 310 -1.62 -8.05 0.37
CA SER A 310 -1.40 -9.26 -0.42
C SER A 310 -2.44 -9.40 -1.54
N ARG A 311 -3.73 -9.27 -1.20
CA ARG A 311 -4.84 -9.35 -2.16
C ARG A 311 -4.79 -8.23 -3.20
N ALA A 312 -4.52 -6.98 -2.78
CA ALA A 312 -4.41 -5.84 -3.69
C ALA A 312 -3.22 -6.00 -4.66
N ARG A 313 -2.08 -6.50 -4.20
CA ARG A 313 -0.92 -6.81 -5.05
C ARG A 313 -1.23 -7.87 -6.09
N ARG A 314 -1.90 -8.95 -5.67
CA ARG A 314 -2.31 -10.00 -6.59
C ARG A 314 -3.21 -9.43 -7.69
N LEU A 315 -4.24 -8.68 -7.29
CA LEU A 315 -5.17 -8.07 -8.24
C LEU A 315 -4.48 -7.06 -9.18
N LYS A 316 -3.52 -6.28 -8.65
CA LYS A 316 -2.71 -5.34 -9.45
C LYS A 316 -1.90 -6.07 -10.53
N ARG A 317 -1.32 -7.22 -10.20
CA ARG A 317 -0.51 -8.03 -11.13
C ARG A 317 -1.39 -8.71 -12.19
N GLU A 318 -2.56 -9.21 -11.80
CA GLU A 318 -3.47 -9.96 -12.68
C GLU A 318 -4.29 -9.05 -13.59
N HIS A 319 -4.74 -7.90 -13.09
CA HIS A 319 -5.72 -7.03 -13.77
C HIS A 319 -5.27 -5.58 -13.94
N GLY A 320 -4.14 -5.17 -13.39
CA GLY A 320 -3.66 -3.78 -13.53
C GLY A 320 -4.45 -2.78 -12.67
N LEU A 321 -4.72 -3.09 -11.40
CA LEU A 321 -5.50 -2.29 -10.44
C LEU A 321 -5.20 -0.78 -10.48
N ALA A 322 -6.24 0.06 -10.52
CA ALA A 322 -6.16 1.52 -10.60
C ALA A 322 -6.67 2.25 -9.35
N LEU A 323 -7.53 1.61 -8.54
CA LEU A 323 -8.10 2.19 -7.32
C LEU A 323 -8.36 1.10 -6.29
N VAL A 324 -8.11 1.41 -5.02
CA VAL A 324 -8.54 0.59 -3.87
C VAL A 324 -9.51 1.41 -3.03
N VAL A 325 -10.61 0.81 -2.61
CA VAL A 325 -11.57 1.36 -1.63
C VAL A 325 -11.63 0.44 -0.42
N VAL A 326 -11.56 0.99 0.78
CA VAL A 326 -11.61 0.26 2.06
C VAL A 326 -12.75 0.79 2.93
N ASP A 327 -13.76 -0.02 3.18
CA ASP A 327 -14.93 0.31 3.99
C ASP A 327 -15.00 -0.59 5.23
N TYR A 328 -14.65 -0.13 6.43
CA TYR A 328 -14.01 1.11 6.87
C TYR A 328 -12.85 0.80 7.82
N LEU A 329 -11.92 1.74 7.99
CA LEU A 329 -10.66 1.57 8.74
C LEU A 329 -10.82 0.95 10.12
N GLN A 330 -11.87 1.34 10.85
CA GLN A 330 -12.07 0.91 12.22
C GLN A 330 -12.52 -0.55 12.37
N LEU A 331 -12.80 -1.28 11.28
CA LEU A 331 -13.06 -2.73 11.30
C LEU A 331 -11.80 -3.56 11.03
N MET A 332 -10.74 -2.95 10.53
CA MET A 332 -9.47 -3.65 10.35
C MET A 332 -8.86 -4.07 11.69
N GLN A 333 -8.14 -5.17 11.69
CA GLN A 333 -7.50 -5.75 12.87
C GLN A 333 -5.98 -5.76 12.72
N VAL A 334 -5.27 -5.48 13.81
CA VAL A 334 -3.82 -5.62 13.89
C VAL A 334 -3.49 -6.67 14.94
N PRO A 335 -2.93 -7.84 14.57
CA PRO A 335 -2.61 -8.90 15.50
C PRO A 335 -1.66 -8.43 16.62
N GLY A 336 -1.95 -8.81 17.88
CA GLY A 336 -1.05 -8.59 19.02
C GLY A 336 -1.15 -7.24 19.73
N ARG A 337 -2.10 -6.35 19.39
CA ARG A 337 -2.24 -5.00 20.03
C ARG A 337 -3.59 -4.73 20.68
N GLY A 338 -4.17 -5.70 21.36
CA GLY A 338 -5.56 -5.72 21.86
C GLY A 338 -6.09 -4.54 22.69
N ASP A 339 -5.27 -3.61 23.21
CA ASP A 339 -5.75 -2.59 24.18
C ASP A 339 -5.51 -1.13 23.75
N ASN A 340 -4.84 -0.87 22.62
CA ASN A 340 -4.56 0.51 22.21
C ASN A 340 -5.09 0.82 20.80
N ARG A 341 -6.38 1.18 20.73
CA ARG A 341 -7.08 1.49 19.48
C ARG A 341 -6.43 2.60 18.67
N VAL A 342 -5.87 3.61 19.32
CA VAL A 342 -5.17 4.72 18.64
C VAL A 342 -3.91 4.23 17.92
N ALA A 343 -3.16 3.32 18.55
CA ALA A 343 -1.96 2.74 17.95
C ALA A 343 -2.33 1.81 16.77
N GLU A 344 -3.41 1.03 16.88
CA GLU A 344 -3.92 0.19 15.77
C GLU A 344 -4.29 1.04 14.55
N ILE A 345 -5.11 2.08 14.74
CA ILE A 345 -5.52 2.96 13.65
C ILE A 345 -4.32 3.67 13.02
N SER A 346 -3.32 4.03 13.84
CA SER A 346 -2.09 4.64 13.34
C SER A 346 -1.27 3.68 12.48
N GLU A 347 -1.24 2.40 12.83
CA GLU A 347 -0.56 1.38 12.03
C GLU A 347 -1.32 1.08 10.74
N ILE A 348 -2.64 0.96 10.80
CA ILE A 348 -3.51 0.78 9.62
C ILE A 348 -3.31 1.93 8.64
N SER A 349 -3.37 3.18 9.12
CA SER A 349 -3.19 4.37 8.29
C SER A 349 -1.85 4.37 7.56
N ARG A 350 -0.76 4.13 8.29
CA ARG A 350 0.59 4.02 7.71
C ARG A 350 0.70 2.90 6.69
N SER A 351 0.10 1.74 6.98
CA SER A 351 0.10 0.59 6.08
C SER A 351 -0.65 0.88 4.79
N LEU A 352 -1.81 1.54 4.85
CA LEU A 352 -2.57 1.95 3.65
C LEU A 352 -1.84 3.03 2.85
N LYS A 353 -1.16 3.97 3.52
CA LYS A 353 -0.29 4.94 2.83
C LYS A 353 0.89 4.27 2.15
N ALA A 354 1.52 3.29 2.79
CA ALA A 354 2.58 2.50 2.19
C ALA A 354 2.07 1.71 0.97
N LEU A 355 0.89 1.08 1.08
CA LEU A 355 0.25 0.38 -0.02
C LEU A 355 -0.01 1.29 -1.23
N ALA A 356 -0.57 2.48 -1.00
CA ALA A 356 -0.82 3.44 -2.07
C ALA A 356 0.46 3.79 -2.84
N LYS A 357 1.55 4.07 -2.11
CA LYS A 357 2.87 4.36 -2.70
C LYS A 357 3.45 3.18 -3.45
N GLU A 358 3.41 2.00 -2.86
CA GLU A 358 3.95 0.76 -3.42
C GLU A 358 3.28 0.39 -4.74
N LEU A 359 1.95 0.37 -4.74
CA LEU A 359 1.17 0.04 -5.94
C LEU A 359 1.09 1.21 -6.93
N SER A 360 1.56 2.41 -6.54
CA SER A 360 1.42 3.64 -7.32
C SER A 360 -0.02 3.90 -7.78
N ILE A 361 -0.99 3.72 -6.86
CA ILE A 361 -2.43 3.96 -7.10
C ILE A 361 -3.02 4.75 -5.93
N PRO A 362 -4.14 5.47 -6.12
CA PRO A 362 -4.90 6.03 -5.01
C PRO A 362 -5.57 4.94 -4.18
N VAL A 363 -5.63 5.16 -2.87
CA VAL A 363 -6.38 4.34 -1.90
C VAL A 363 -7.38 5.24 -1.20
N ILE A 364 -8.67 4.95 -1.33
CA ILE A 364 -9.75 5.60 -0.58
C ILE A 364 -10.05 4.75 0.64
N ALA A 365 -9.97 5.34 1.83
CA ALA A 365 -10.33 4.65 3.06
C ALA A 365 -11.42 5.43 3.81
N LEU A 366 -12.48 4.72 4.18
CA LEU A 366 -13.60 5.31 4.90
C LEU A 366 -13.30 5.38 6.40
N SER A 367 -13.73 6.46 7.05
CA SER A 367 -13.54 6.66 8.47
C SER A 367 -14.80 7.21 9.12
N GLN A 368 -15.11 6.70 10.30
CA GLN A 368 -16.21 7.22 11.11
C GLN A 368 -15.68 8.34 12.01
N LEU A 369 -16.42 9.45 12.09
CA LEU A 369 -16.10 10.57 12.98
C LEU A 369 -16.59 10.34 14.41
N ASN A 370 -15.93 11.01 15.38
CA ASN A 370 -16.30 10.96 16.78
C ASN A 370 -17.72 11.49 17.02
N ARG A 371 -18.42 10.92 18.02
CA ARG A 371 -19.78 11.34 18.40
C ARG A 371 -19.84 12.74 19.01
N SER A 372 -18.74 13.27 19.52
CA SER A 372 -18.66 14.62 20.12
C SER A 372 -19.13 15.73 19.17
N LEU A 373 -19.02 15.52 17.85
CA LEU A 373 -19.54 16.43 16.82
C LEU A 373 -21.05 16.69 16.99
N GLU A 374 -21.83 15.69 17.40
CA GLU A 374 -23.29 15.81 17.56
C GLU A 374 -23.72 16.74 18.72
N ASN A 375 -22.81 17.03 19.65
CA ASN A 375 -23.04 17.91 20.78
C ASN A 375 -22.74 19.39 20.47
N ARG A 376 -22.15 19.69 19.29
CA ARG A 376 -21.84 21.06 18.90
C ARG A 376 -23.06 21.76 18.29
N THR A 377 -23.09 23.08 18.39
CA THR A 377 -24.08 23.92 17.71
C THR A 377 -23.92 23.82 16.21
N GLU A 378 -22.70 23.94 15.71
CA GLU A 378 -22.35 23.71 14.32
C GLU A 378 -21.87 22.27 14.12
N LYS A 379 -22.62 21.51 13.32
CA LYS A 379 -22.41 20.08 13.13
C LYS A 379 -21.60 19.77 11.86
N ARG A 380 -21.03 20.78 11.19
CA ARG A 380 -20.08 20.56 10.10
C ARG A 380 -18.79 19.94 10.62
N PRO A 381 -18.33 18.84 10.02
CA PRO A 381 -17.12 18.16 10.45
C PRO A 381 -15.87 19.05 10.34
N GLN A 382 -14.94 18.83 11.26
CA GLN A 382 -13.63 19.50 11.32
C GLN A 382 -12.53 18.45 11.54
N MET A 383 -11.28 18.81 11.28
CA MET A 383 -10.13 17.93 11.48
C MET A 383 -10.04 17.36 12.89
N SER A 384 -10.43 18.13 13.91
CA SER A 384 -10.48 17.68 15.30
C SER A 384 -11.44 16.51 15.56
N ASP A 385 -12.42 16.27 14.67
CA ASP A 385 -13.39 15.17 14.82
C ASP A 385 -12.80 13.81 14.41
N LEU A 386 -11.61 13.79 13.80
CA LEU A 386 -10.76 12.62 13.58
C LEU A 386 -9.88 12.29 14.79
N ARG A 387 -10.11 12.83 15.95
CA ARG A 387 -9.23 12.95 17.12
C ARG A 387 -8.70 11.63 17.73
N GLU A 388 -9.34 10.49 17.49
CA GLU A 388 -8.79 9.18 17.87
C GLU A 388 -7.74 8.67 16.86
N SER A 389 -7.43 9.47 15.85
CA SER A 389 -6.67 9.10 14.66
C SER A 389 -5.75 10.24 14.20
N GLY A 390 -5.00 10.87 15.10
CA GLY A 390 -4.02 11.90 14.73
C GLY A 390 -3.02 11.46 13.66
N ALA A 391 -2.77 10.15 13.57
CA ALA A 391 -1.97 9.56 12.52
C ALA A 391 -2.67 9.61 11.14
N ILE A 392 -3.98 9.40 11.07
CA ILE A 392 -4.74 9.53 9.82
C ILE A 392 -4.57 10.95 9.26
N GLU A 393 -4.65 11.96 10.15
CA GLU A 393 -4.44 13.34 9.74
C GLU A 393 -3.04 13.58 9.17
N GLN A 394 -2.00 12.94 9.71
CA GLN A 394 -0.63 13.08 9.23
C GLN A 394 -0.39 12.33 7.92
N ASP A 395 -0.85 11.09 7.83
CA ASP A 395 -0.57 10.17 6.72
C ASP A 395 -1.38 10.49 5.46
N ALA A 396 -2.64 10.95 5.62
CA ALA A 396 -3.53 11.25 4.50
C ALA A 396 -3.03 12.42 3.65
N ASP A 397 -3.16 12.29 2.35
CA ASP A 397 -2.87 13.37 1.39
C ASP A 397 -4.11 14.25 1.13
N LEU A 398 -5.29 13.62 1.18
CA LEU A 398 -6.59 14.25 0.97
C LEU A 398 -7.57 13.75 2.05
N ILE A 399 -8.28 14.66 2.70
CA ILE A 399 -9.33 14.32 3.67
C ILE A 399 -10.61 15.03 3.24
N LEU A 400 -11.63 14.23 2.98
CA LEU A 400 -12.96 14.65 2.55
C LEU A 400 -13.95 14.33 3.67
N PHE A 401 -14.64 15.35 4.16
CA PHE A 401 -15.74 15.17 5.11
C PHE A 401 -17.06 15.22 4.36
N LEU A 402 -17.91 14.23 4.62
CA LEU A 402 -19.28 14.23 4.12
C LEU A 402 -20.22 14.79 5.14
N TYR A 403 -21.02 15.77 4.73
CA TYR A 403 -22.01 16.41 5.54
C TYR A 403 -23.33 16.61 4.78
N ARG A 404 -24.44 16.35 5.47
CA ARG A 404 -25.80 16.58 4.95
C ARG A 404 -26.64 17.24 6.02
N ASP A 405 -27.02 18.49 5.78
CA ASP A 405 -27.85 19.27 6.69
C ASP A 405 -29.20 18.61 6.96
N GLU A 406 -29.81 17.96 5.96
CA GLU A 406 -31.11 17.29 6.05
C GLU A 406 -31.15 16.17 7.12
N VAL A 407 -30.00 15.58 7.47
CA VAL A 407 -29.92 14.53 8.51
C VAL A 407 -30.20 15.13 9.89
N TYR A 408 -29.78 16.37 10.10
CA TYR A 408 -29.94 17.10 11.37
C TYR A 408 -31.15 18.02 11.38
N TYR A 409 -31.51 18.60 10.25
CA TYR A 409 -32.58 19.63 10.10
C TYR A 409 -33.64 19.15 9.10
N LYS A 410 -34.40 18.12 9.50
CA LYS A 410 -35.40 17.42 8.67
C LYS A 410 -36.51 18.32 8.15
N ASP A 411 -36.82 19.40 8.87
CA ASP A 411 -37.93 20.31 8.55
C ASP A 411 -37.55 21.41 7.55
N LYS A 412 -36.26 21.49 7.14
CA LYS A 412 -35.79 22.50 6.18
C LYS A 412 -35.83 21.95 4.75
N GLU A 413 -36.84 22.32 3.98
CA GLU A 413 -36.99 21.93 2.58
C GLU A 413 -35.78 22.36 1.70
N GLU A 414 -35.17 23.50 2.03
CA GLU A 414 -34.07 24.10 1.26
C GLU A 414 -32.78 23.26 1.25
N VAL A 415 -32.62 22.35 2.19
CA VAL A 415 -31.42 21.51 2.33
C VAL A 415 -31.65 20.07 1.90
N LYS A 416 -32.88 19.70 1.52
CA LYS A 416 -33.20 18.36 1.06
C LYS A 416 -32.42 17.96 -0.20
N GLY A 417 -31.85 16.77 -0.15
CA GLY A 417 -31.08 16.22 -1.27
C GLY A 417 -29.77 16.96 -1.55
N ILE A 418 -29.32 17.85 -0.65
CA ILE A 418 -28.03 18.55 -0.77
C ILE A 418 -27.02 17.90 0.16
N ALA A 419 -25.87 17.55 -0.39
CA ALA A 419 -24.71 17.07 0.36
C ALA A 419 -23.54 18.04 0.17
N GLU A 420 -22.73 18.17 1.20
CA GLU A 420 -21.46 18.91 1.17
C GLU A 420 -20.29 17.93 1.30
N VAL A 421 -19.35 18.02 0.38
CA VAL A 421 -18.03 17.38 0.47
C VAL A 421 -17.04 18.45 0.85
N ILE A 422 -16.61 18.42 2.11
CA ILE A 422 -15.71 19.42 2.68
C ILE A 422 -14.29 18.87 2.58
N ILE A 423 -13.45 19.52 1.80
CA ILE A 423 -12.02 19.24 1.69
C ILE A 423 -11.34 19.83 2.92
N GLY A 424 -11.12 19.02 3.94
CA GLY A 424 -10.50 19.45 5.20
C GLY A 424 -8.98 19.46 5.16
N LYS A 425 -8.38 18.62 4.32
CA LYS A 425 -6.94 18.58 4.05
C LYS A 425 -6.70 18.24 2.59
N GLN A 426 -5.75 18.92 1.97
CA GLN A 426 -5.22 18.61 0.65
C GLN A 426 -3.75 19.02 0.58
N ARG A 427 -2.84 18.06 0.31
CA ARG A 427 -1.39 18.40 0.23
C ARG A 427 -1.03 19.19 -0.99
N ASN A 428 -1.71 18.98 -2.11
CA ASN A 428 -1.34 19.53 -3.42
C ASN A 428 -2.43 20.41 -4.02
N GLY A 429 -3.27 21.06 -3.20
CA GLY A 429 -4.32 21.92 -3.70
C GLY A 429 -5.08 22.65 -2.59
N PRO A 430 -6.11 23.43 -2.94
CA PRO A 430 -6.87 24.23 -1.99
C PRO A 430 -7.85 23.38 -1.17
N ILE A 431 -8.09 23.79 0.07
CA ILE A 431 -9.23 23.33 0.86
C ILE A 431 -10.50 24.06 0.45
N GLY A 432 -11.65 23.52 0.77
CA GLY A 432 -12.93 24.15 0.47
C GLY A 432 -14.10 23.19 0.51
N THR A 433 -15.26 23.63 0.08
CA THR A 433 -16.47 22.81 0.05
C THR A 433 -16.97 22.65 -1.38
N VAL A 434 -17.39 21.45 -1.72
CA VAL A 434 -18.08 21.12 -2.97
C VAL A 434 -19.51 20.70 -2.60
N ARG A 435 -20.50 21.29 -3.28
CA ARG A 435 -21.89 20.87 -3.16
C ARG A 435 -22.20 19.78 -4.15
N MET A 436 -23.01 18.81 -3.71
CA MET A 436 -23.48 17.69 -4.52
C MET A 436 -24.96 17.47 -4.27
N SER A 437 -25.64 16.89 -5.26
CA SER A 437 -26.98 16.36 -5.08
C SER A 437 -26.90 14.95 -4.53
N PHE A 438 -27.75 14.60 -3.57
CA PHE A 438 -27.82 13.25 -3.01
C PHE A 438 -29.25 12.70 -3.14
N PHE A 439 -29.37 11.59 -3.84
CA PHE A 439 -30.62 10.86 -4.04
C PHE A 439 -30.61 9.62 -3.13
N GLY A 440 -31.23 9.77 -1.96
CA GLY A 440 -31.22 8.72 -0.93
C GLY A 440 -31.88 7.43 -1.37
N GLU A 441 -32.93 7.51 -2.21
CA GLU A 441 -33.64 6.39 -2.78
C GLU A 441 -32.76 5.50 -3.67
N TYR A 442 -31.77 6.12 -4.38
CA TYR A 442 -30.82 5.43 -5.26
C TYR A 442 -29.43 5.27 -4.62
N THR A 443 -29.24 5.73 -3.39
CA THR A 443 -27.91 5.78 -2.71
C THR A 443 -26.83 6.45 -3.57
N ARG A 444 -27.20 7.54 -4.28
CA ARG A 444 -26.39 8.12 -5.33
C ARG A 444 -26.11 9.60 -5.11
N PHE A 445 -24.82 9.96 -5.25
CA PHE A 445 -24.38 11.34 -5.38
C PHE A 445 -24.27 11.73 -6.85
N GLU A 446 -24.61 12.97 -7.16
CA GLU A 446 -24.48 13.55 -8.50
C GLU A 446 -23.91 15.00 -8.39
N ASN A 447 -23.40 15.50 -9.51
CA ASN A 447 -22.97 16.88 -9.59
C ASN A 447 -24.14 17.83 -9.27
N TYR A 448 -23.87 18.85 -8.46
CA TYR A 448 -24.90 19.81 -8.07
C TYR A 448 -25.20 20.77 -9.23
N ALA A 449 -26.45 20.79 -9.69
CA ALA A 449 -26.95 21.79 -10.61
C ALA A 449 -27.78 22.81 -9.80
N PRO A 450 -27.36 24.10 -9.72
CA PRO A 450 -28.20 25.13 -9.08
C PRO A 450 -29.56 25.19 -9.80
N SER A 451 -30.65 25.13 -9.01
CA SER A 451 -32.01 25.31 -9.53
C SER A 451 -32.16 26.76 -10.02
N GLY A 452 -31.78 27.06 -11.24
CA GLY A 452 -31.79 28.43 -11.75
C GLY A 452 -31.64 28.55 -13.26
N ASP A 453 -31.10 27.56 -13.95
CA ASP A 453 -31.08 27.57 -15.41
C ASP A 453 -32.24 26.72 -15.97
N ASN A 454 -33.42 27.33 -16.03
CA ASN A 454 -34.44 26.98 -16.97
C ASN A 454 -33.84 27.13 -18.39
N PHE A 455 -33.24 26.08 -18.93
CA PHE A 455 -33.08 25.98 -20.37
C PHE A 455 -34.49 25.79 -20.96
N GLY A 456 -35.15 26.94 -21.14
CA GLY A 456 -36.32 27.06 -21.92
C GLY A 456 -35.97 26.79 -23.37
N ARG A 457 -36.80 25.92 -23.95
CA ARG A 457 -37.07 25.64 -25.36
C ARG A 457 -36.08 24.77 -26.11
#